data_9df045c05d756359bf984053bc42b55c
#
_entry.id   9df045c05d756359bf984053bc42b55c
#
_cell.length_a   1.000
_cell.length_b   1.000
_cell.length_c   1.000
_cell.angle_alpha   90.00
_cell.angle_beta   90.00
_cell.angle_gamma   90.00
#
_symmetry.space_group_name_H-M   'P 1'
#
loop_
_entity.id
_entity.type
_entity.pdbx_description
1 polymer ?
#
loop_
_entity_poly.entity_id
_entity_poly.type
_entity_poly.pdbx_seq_one_letter_code
_entity_poly.pdbx_strand_id
1 'polypeptide(L)'
;MQRHDFVIVGSGPAGLAAAFELSERRPGAGILLLDKAAVSSGGLRNDCKMNFTYPIGFPVDFWPRDSAEAYLERVTSFLAPTLLERRNVGAYTLRAERIDVEMLDIKQAHLGTDGGLKLIHRLTDELRRRGVEIALEEAALALDPQRRVLTTSKREVEYGALLVAPGRGGFDFLRKLMIAAGIPFADNSIDVGIRVETREERYPIVRDYYDPKFLFPERVRTFCTNSRSAHVVKERYETARGETYYSVNGHAWSADRPANGLVNFAIL
;
A
#
# COMPACT_ATOMS: atom_id res chain seq x y z
N MET A 1 -10.52 -31.83 2.32
CA MET A 1 -10.24 -30.50 1.72
C MET A 1 -11.33 -29.55 2.19
N GLN A 2 -10.94 -28.39 2.69
CA GLN A 2 -11.93 -27.38 3.20
C GLN A 2 -12.34 -26.48 2.02
N ARG A 3 -13.64 -26.20 1.91
CA ARG A 3 -14.20 -25.33 0.87
C ARG A 3 -14.57 -23.98 1.45
N HIS A 4 -14.22 -22.92 0.72
CA HIS A 4 -14.64 -21.55 1.00
C HIS A 4 -15.37 -20.95 -0.21
N ASP A 5 -16.34 -20.09 0.03
CA ASP A 5 -17.00 -19.36 -1.06
C ASP A 5 -16.04 -18.37 -1.72
N PHE A 6 -15.20 -17.72 -0.90
CA PHE A 6 -14.21 -16.76 -1.33
C PHE A 6 -12.85 -17.04 -0.69
N VAL A 7 -11.81 -17.07 -1.51
CA VAL A 7 -10.43 -17.14 -1.03
C VAL A 7 -9.68 -15.89 -1.50
N ILE A 8 -8.98 -15.23 -0.60
CA ILE A 8 -8.21 -14.01 -0.85
C ILE A 8 -6.75 -14.29 -0.52
N VAL A 9 -5.87 -14.14 -1.50
CA VAL A 9 -4.42 -14.29 -1.35
C VAL A 9 -3.79 -12.92 -1.17
N GLY A 10 -3.19 -12.68 -0.01
CA GLY A 10 -2.54 -11.45 0.40
C GLY A 10 -3.39 -10.59 1.32
N SER A 11 -2.88 -10.34 2.53
CA SER A 11 -3.54 -9.52 3.57
C SER A 11 -3.08 -8.06 3.57
N GLY A 12 -2.59 -7.55 2.44
CA GLY A 12 -2.32 -6.13 2.21
C GLY A 12 -3.61 -5.31 2.11
N PRO A 13 -3.52 -3.99 1.85
CA PRO A 13 -4.69 -3.11 1.75
C PRO A 13 -5.79 -3.63 0.83
N ALA A 14 -5.42 -4.16 -0.34
CA ALA A 14 -6.39 -4.69 -1.31
C ALA A 14 -7.12 -5.93 -0.79
N GLY A 15 -6.41 -6.89 -0.19
CA GLY A 15 -7.02 -8.10 0.38
C GLY A 15 -7.88 -7.80 1.60
N LEU A 16 -7.42 -6.91 2.48
CA LEU A 16 -8.22 -6.46 3.63
C LEU A 16 -9.51 -5.78 3.17
N ALA A 17 -9.43 -4.84 2.22
CA ALA A 17 -10.59 -4.15 1.69
C ALA A 17 -11.59 -5.12 1.05
N ALA A 18 -11.11 -6.10 0.27
CA ALA A 18 -11.95 -7.13 -0.33
C ALA A 18 -12.64 -8.01 0.73
N ALA A 19 -11.91 -8.40 1.79
CA ALA A 19 -12.48 -9.17 2.87
C ALA A 19 -13.59 -8.41 3.63
N PHE A 20 -13.39 -7.10 3.89
CA PHE A 20 -14.42 -6.24 4.46
C PHE A 20 -15.64 -6.15 3.56
N GLU A 21 -15.44 -5.85 2.29
CA GLU A 21 -16.52 -5.71 1.32
C GLU A 21 -17.33 -6.99 1.17
N LEU A 22 -16.65 -8.14 1.08
CA LEU A 22 -17.32 -9.45 1.00
C LEU A 22 -18.08 -9.78 2.29
N SER A 23 -17.49 -9.54 3.45
CA SER A 23 -18.14 -9.80 4.74
C SER A 23 -19.42 -8.98 4.93
N GLU A 24 -19.47 -7.77 4.35
CA GLU A 24 -20.63 -6.89 4.39
C GLU A 24 -21.70 -7.30 3.36
N ARG A 25 -21.29 -7.57 2.11
CA ARG A 25 -22.22 -7.85 1.01
C ARG A 25 -22.68 -9.30 0.95
N ARG A 26 -21.98 -10.22 1.60
CA ARG A 26 -22.26 -11.65 1.62
C ARG A 26 -22.24 -12.20 3.06
N PRO A 27 -23.15 -11.75 3.91
CA PRO A 27 -23.22 -12.24 5.29
C PRO A 27 -23.35 -13.77 5.32
N GLY A 28 -22.53 -14.43 6.13
CA GLY A 28 -22.53 -15.88 6.26
C GLY A 28 -21.74 -16.65 5.20
N ALA A 29 -21.16 -15.98 4.19
CA ALA A 29 -20.27 -16.64 3.25
C ALA A 29 -18.96 -17.08 3.94
N GLY A 30 -18.47 -18.26 3.56
CA GLY A 30 -17.16 -18.75 3.96
C GLY A 30 -16.04 -17.96 3.27
N ILE A 31 -15.37 -17.06 3.99
CA ILE A 31 -14.27 -16.22 3.47
C ILE A 31 -12.96 -16.62 4.14
N LEU A 32 -11.95 -16.97 3.33
CA LEU A 32 -10.59 -17.20 3.77
C LEU A 32 -9.68 -16.08 3.23
N LEU A 33 -8.99 -15.40 4.13
CA LEU A 33 -7.91 -14.46 3.82
C LEU A 33 -6.59 -15.08 4.25
N LEU A 34 -5.66 -15.32 3.33
CA LEU A 34 -4.38 -15.93 3.64
C LEU A 34 -3.20 -15.03 3.24
N ASP A 35 -2.12 -15.12 4.02
CA ASP A 35 -0.85 -14.43 3.74
C ASP A 35 0.35 -15.28 4.17
N LYS A 36 1.44 -15.19 3.40
CA LYS A 36 2.70 -15.85 3.74
C LYS A 36 3.41 -15.26 4.95
N ALA A 37 3.08 -14.04 5.33
CA ALA A 37 3.67 -13.33 6.46
C ALA A 37 2.83 -13.51 7.74
N ALA A 38 3.48 -13.39 8.89
CA ALA A 38 2.82 -13.38 10.21
C ALA A 38 1.96 -12.11 10.45
N VAL A 39 2.26 -11.05 9.73
CA VAL A 39 1.48 -9.80 9.71
C VAL A 39 1.48 -9.28 8.27
N SER A 40 0.40 -8.62 7.85
CA SER A 40 0.33 -7.99 6.54
C SER A 40 1.62 -7.23 6.21
N SER A 41 2.21 -7.58 5.09
CA SER A 41 3.45 -6.95 4.58
C SER A 41 3.19 -5.80 3.61
N GLY A 42 1.94 -5.43 3.40
CA GLY A 42 1.57 -4.36 2.48
C GLY A 42 2.07 -2.98 2.89
N GLY A 43 1.81 -1.97 2.07
CA GLY A 43 2.25 -0.59 2.28
C GLY A 43 1.85 0.03 3.63
N LEU A 44 0.83 -0.52 4.29
CA LEU A 44 0.45 -0.12 5.65
C LEU A 44 1.55 -0.41 6.70
N ARG A 45 2.49 -1.33 6.42
CA ARG A 45 3.59 -1.67 7.34
C ARG A 45 4.77 -0.71 7.26
N ASN A 46 4.89 0.08 6.21
CA ASN A 46 6.01 1.02 6.08
C ASN A 46 5.83 2.19 7.05
N ASP A 47 5.33 3.30 6.59
CA ASP A 47 5.04 4.49 7.42
C ASP A 47 3.55 4.79 7.51
N CYS A 48 2.72 3.95 6.90
CA CYS A 48 1.27 4.08 6.84
C CYS A 48 0.80 5.47 6.40
N LYS A 49 1.39 5.95 5.31
CA LYS A 49 1.00 7.18 4.66
C LYS A 49 -0.10 6.88 3.65
N MET A 50 -1.22 7.58 3.78
CA MET A 50 -2.41 7.38 2.97
C MET A 50 -2.75 8.66 2.23
N ASN A 51 -3.11 8.53 0.95
CA ASN A 51 -3.57 9.63 0.11
C ASN A 51 -5.08 9.54 -0.11
N PHE A 52 -5.76 10.67 0.05
CA PHE A 52 -7.21 10.82 -0.12
C PHE A 52 -7.55 11.87 -1.20
N THR A 53 -6.74 11.96 -2.24
CA THR A 53 -6.92 12.95 -3.32
C THR A 53 -7.01 12.25 -4.67
N TYR A 54 -8.12 12.43 -5.37
CA TYR A 54 -8.25 12.06 -6.78
C TYR A 54 -7.50 13.09 -7.66
N PRO A 55 -6.85 12.69 -8.76
CA PRO A 55 -6.71 11.32 -9.30
C PRO A 55 -5.46 10.58 -8.82
N ILE A 56 -4.76 11.09 -7.85
CA ILE A 56 -3.43 10.61 -7.45
C ILE A 56 -3.49 9.17 -6.95
N GLY A 57 -2.82 8.26 -7.66
CA GLY A 57 -2.82 6.83 -7.39
C GLY A 57 -3.99 6.05 -7.96
N PHE A 58 -4.85 6.70 -8.76
CA PHE A 58 -5.93 6.02 -9.49
C PHE A 58 -5.54 5.79 -10.96
N PRO A 59 -5.84 4.61 -11.52
CA PRO A 59 -5.68 4.35 -12.94
C PRO A 59 -6.84 5.01 -13.71
N VAL A 60 -6.71 6.30 -14.02
CA VAL A 60 -7.77 7.15 -14.58
C VAL A 60 -8.35 6.63 -15.91
N ASP A 61 -7.56 5.87 -16.66
CA ASP A 61 -7.99 5.27 -17.93
C ASP A 61 -9.00 4.12 -17.74
N PHE A 62 -9.05 3.53 -16.54
CA PHE A 62 -9.90 2.38 -16.22
C PHE A 62 -11.04 2.72 -15.27
N TRP A 63 -10.98 3.85 -14.57
CA TRP A 63 -11.94 4.21 -13.54
C TRP A 63 -12.64 5.53 -13.89
N PRO A 64 -13.96 5.53 -14.13
CA PRO A 64 -14.73 6.76 -14.21
C PRO A 64 -14.54 7.58 -12.93
N ARG A 65 -14.38 8.90 -13.11
CA ARG A 65 -14.10 9.82 -12.01
C ARG A 65 -15.07 9.67 -10.84
N ASP A 66 -16.37 9.69 -11.15
CA ASP A 66 -17.43 9.62 -10.12
C ASP A 66 -17.34 8.31 -9.29
N SER A 67 -17.02 7.20 -9.95
CA SER A 67 -16.82 5.92 -9.27
C SER A 67 -15.59 5.95 -8.36
N ALA A 68 -14.49 6.51 -8.83
CA ALA A 68 -13.26 6.62 -8.06
C ALA A 68 -13.45 7.54 -6.83
N GLU A 69 -14.11 8.68 -7.00
CA GLU A 69 -14.43 9.62 -5.92
C GLU A 69 -15.39 9.00 -4.88
N ALA A 70 -16.41 8.26 -5.33
CA ALA A 70 -17.33 7.54 -4.44
C ALA A 70 -16.61 6.47 -3.59
N TYR A 71 -15.71 5.70 -4.21
CA TYR A 71 -14.89 4.74 -3.45
C TYR A 71 -13.93 5.42 -2.48
N LEU A 72 -13.33 6.53 -2.89
CA LEU A 72 -12.43 7.30 -2.03
C LEU A 72 -13.17 7.86 -0.81
N GLU A 73 -14.37 8.38 -0.99
CA GLU A 73 -15.24 8.83 0.10
C GLU A 73 -15.60 7.69 1.05
N ARG A 74 -15.96 6.52 0.50
CA ARG A 74 -16.28 5.33 1.30
C ARG A 74 -15.09 4.87 2.14
N VAL A 75 -13.89 4.81 1.55
CA VAL A 75 -12.65 4.44 2.26
C VAL A 75 -12.30 5.48 3.33
N THR A 76 -12.47 6.77 3.01
CA THR A 76 -12.24 7.85 3.97
C THR A 76 -13.20 7.76 5.15
N SER A 77 -14.47 7.53 4.91
CA SER A 77 -15.47 7.34 5.96
C SER A 77 -15.21 6.11 6.83
N PHE A 78 -14.80 5.00 6.21
CA PHE A 78 -14.47 3.75 6.91
C PHE A 78 -13.23 3.89 7.81
N LEU A 79 -12.16 4.49 7.29
CA LEU A 79 -10.90 4.67 8.03
C LEU A 79 -10.98 5.79 9.04
N ALA A 80 -11.81 6.81 8.79
CA ALA A 80 -11.94 8.04 9.59
C ALA A 80 -10.57 8.64 9.95
N PRO A 81 -9.70 8.92 8.95
CA PRO A 81 -8.33 9.33 9.20
C PRO A 81 -8.26 10.76 9.75
N THR A 82 -7.31 11.01 10.64
CA THR A 82 -6.89 12.38 10.94
C THR A 82 -6.02 12.89 9.81
N LEU A 83 -6.53 13.83 9.02
CA LEU A 83 -5.78 14.43 7.93
C LEU A 83 -4.67 15.35 8.46
N LEU A 84 -3.54 15.31 7.79
CA LEU A 84 -2.42 16.21 8.07
C LEU A 84 -2.76 17.64 7.68
N GLU A 85 -2.34 18.58 8.51
CA GLU A 85 -2.43 20.00 8.17
C GLU A 85 -1.57 20.34 6.95
N ARG A 86 -2.09 21.27 6.16
CA ARG A 86 -1.42 21.82 4.99
C ARG A 86 -1.58 23.33 5.04
N ARG A 87 -0.50 24.00 5.39
CA ARG A 87 -0.46 25.46 5.52
C ARG A 87 0.35 26.06 4.37
N ASN A 88 0.09 27.29 4.04
CA ASN A 88 0.84 28.07 3.06
C ASN A 88 0.95 27.43 1.65
N VAL A 89 0.04 26.50 1.31
CA VAL A 89 0.07 25.75 0.04
C VAL A 89 0.20 26.68 -1.16
N GLY A 90 -0.65 27.70 -1.27
CA GLY A 90 -0.62 28.65 -2.38
C GLY A 90 0.72 29.39 -2.52
N ALA A 91 1.37 29.74 -1.40
CA ALA A 91 2.70 30.39 -1.45
C ALA A 91 3.79 29.44 -1.96
N TYR A 92 3.71 28.16 -1.58
CA TYR A 92 4.64 27.15 -2.09
C TYR A 92 4.38 26.80 -3.56
N THR A 93 3.12 26.69 -3.97
CA THR A 93 2.73 26.49 -5.37
C THR A 93 3.27 27.61 -6.26
N LEU A 94 3.04 28.87 -5.89
CA LEU A 94 3.55 30.03 -6.65
C LEU A 94 5.09 30.06 -6.73
N ARG A 95 5.79 29.56 -5.71
CA ARG A 95 7.26 29.46 -5.77
C ARG A 95 7.71 28.36 -6.71
N ALA A 96 7.04 27.21 -6.69
CA ALA A 96 7.34 26.10 -7.58
C ALA A 96 7.08 26.47 -9.04
N GLU A 97 5.96 27.10 -9.35
CA GLU A 97 5.60 27.58 -10.69
C GLU A 97 6.64 28.55 -11.29
N ARG A 98 7.28 29.39 -10.46
CA ARG A 98 8.34 30.31 -10.92
C ARG A 98 9.58 29.62 -11.48
N ILE A 99 9.77 28.36 -11.18
CA ILE A 99 10.89 27.51 -11.64
C ILE A 99 10.39 26.33 -12.46
N ASP A 100 9.18 26.45 -13.03
CA ASP A 100 8.53 25.44 -13.89
C ASP A 100 8.36 24.08 -13.20
N VAL A 101 8.03 24.09 -11.92
CA VAL A 101 7.77 22.89 -11.10
C VAL A 101 6.34 22.91 -10.61
N GLU A 102 5.63 21.81 -10.78
CA GLU A 102 4.28 21.63 -10.22
C GLU A 102 4.35 21.11 -8.79
N MET A 103 3.63 21.75 -7.88
CA MET A 103 3.41 21.24 -6.52
C MET A 103 2.02 20.66 -6.39
N LEU A 104 1.92 19.37 -6.03
CA LEU A 104 0.64 18.70 -5.84
C LEU A 104 0.04 19.03 -4.47
N ASP A 105 -1.22 19.50 -4.45
CA ASP A 105 -2.00 19.66 -3.23
C ASP A 105 -2.73 18.36 -2.89
N ILE A 106 -2.24 17.63 -1.90
CA ILE A 106 -2.67 16.27 -1.58
C ILE A 106 -3.20 16.18 -0.14
N LYS A 107 -4.43 15.69 0.02
CA LYS A 107 -4.99 15.34 1.33
C LYS A 107 -4.40 14.00 1.78
N GLN A 108 -3.70 14.01 2.89
CA GLN A 108 -2.98 12.84 3.39
C GLN A 108 -3.25 12.60 4.86
N ALA A 109 -3.13 11.34 5.27
CA ALA A 109 -2.97 10.94 6.67
C ALA A 109 -1.67 10.15 6.83
N HIS A 110 -1.08 10.21 8.00
CA HIS A 110 0.13 9.51 8.36
C HIS A 110 0.00 8.93 9.77
N LEU A 111 0.10 7.63 9.89
CA LEU A 111 0.03 6.94 11.18
C LEU A 111 1.42 6.55 11.72
N GLY A 112 2.42 6.57 10.88
CA GLY A 112 3.73 6.04 11.20
C GLY A 112 3.79 4.51 11.17
N THR A 113 4.99 3.96 11.24
CA THR A 113 5.25 2.52 11.20
C THR A 113 4.54 1.78 12.35
N ASP A 114 4.56 2.33 13.54
CA ASP A 114 3.91 1.79 14.73
C ASP A 114 2.38 1.94 14.68
N GLY A 115 1.88 3.07 14.22
CA GLY A 115 0.43 3.30 14.03
C GLY A 115 -0.15 2.41 12.93
N GLY A 116 0.61 2.18 11.86
CA GLY A 116 0.23 1.25 10.80
C GLY A 116 0.05 -0.18 11.31
N LEU A 117 0.93 -0.64 12.19
CA LEU A 117 0.79 -1.95 12.82
C LEU A 117 -0.49 -2.05 13.67
N LYS A 118 -0.77 -1.03 14.48
CA LYS A 118 -2.01 -0.96 15.27
C LYS A 118 -3.25 -1.01 14.38
N LEU A 119 -3.24 -0.29 13.26
CA LEU A 119 -4.33 -0.31 12.28
C LEU A 119 -4.54 -1.72 11.71
N ILE A 120 -3.47 -2.40 11.30
CA ILE A 120 -3.55 -3.77 10.74
C ILE A 120 -4.18 -4.72 11.76
N HIS A 121 -3.73 -4.71 13.01
CA HIS A 121 -4.32 -5.55 14.06
C HIS A 121 -5.82 -5.24 14.25
N ARG A 122 -6.19 -3.98 14.35
CA ARG A 122 -7.60 -3.57 14.46
C ARG A 122 -8.44 -4.11 13.31
N LEU A 123 -7.96 -3.99 12.07
CA LEU A 123 -8.67 -4.45 10.88
C LEU A 123 -8.79 -5.97 10.83
N THR A 124 -7.72 -6.70 11.15
CA THR A 124 -7.76 -8.16 11.16
C THR A 124 -8.64 -8.72 12.27
N ASP A 125 -8.65 -8.10 13.46
CA ASP A 125 -9.53 -8.52 14.56
C ASP A 125 -10.99 -8.25 14.25
N GLU A 126 -11.30 -7.15 13.56
CA GLU A 126 -12.66 -6.88 13.09
C GLU A 126 -13.12 -7.92 12.06
N LEU A 127 -12.27 -8.28 11.11
CA LEU A 127 -12.60 -9.33 10.12
C LEU A 127 -12.84 -10.68 10.79
N ARG A 128 -12.05 -11.05 11.80
CA ARG A 128 -12.29 -12.28 12.59
C ARG A 128 -13.65 -12.24 13.30
N ARG A 129 -14.02 -11.09 13.87
CA ARG A 129 -15.35 -10.90 14.50
C ARG A 129 -16.51 -11.03 13.51
N ARG A 130 -16.27 -10.70 12.23
CA ARG A 130 -17.23 -10.90 11.13
C ARG A 130 -17.24 -12.32 10.56
N GLY A 131 -16.48 -13.24 11.14
CA GLY A 131 -16.42 -14.64 10.73
C GLY A 131 -15.47 -14.92 9.56
N VAL A 132 -14.58 -13.98 9.19
CA VAL A 132 -13.55 -14.23 8.18
C VAL A 132 -12.44 -15.09 8.79
N GLU A 133 -12.14 -16.22 8.15
CA GLU A 133 -10.96 -17.01 8.49
C GLU A 133 -9.70 -16.30 8.01
N ILE A 134 -8.75 -16.04 8.93
CA ILE A 134 -7.48 -15.40 8.61
C ILE A 134 -6.34 -16.38 8.86
N ALA A 135 -5.72 -16.86 7.79
CA ALA A 135 -4.59 -17.78 7.80
C ALA A 135 -3.29 -17.05 7.48
N LEU A 136 -2.54 -16.71 8.53
CA LEU A 136 -1.21 -16.11 8.40
C LEU A 136 -0.12 -17.18 8.40
N GLU A 137 1.07 -16.82 7.91
CA GLU A 137 2.19 -17.75 7.70
C GLU A 137 1.77 -18.95 6.82
N GLU A 138 0.86 -18.69 5.88
CA GLU A 138 0.35 -19.67 4.93
C GLU A 138 0.50 -19.12 3.50
N ALA A 139 1.52 -19.61 2.78
CA ALA A 139 1.82 -19.15 1.44
C ALA A 139 0.97 -19.87 0.39
N ALA A 140 0.41 -19.14 -0.57
CA ALA A 140 -0.14 -19.72 -1.79
C ALA A 140 1.01 -20.20 -2.68
N LEU A 141 0.95 -21.43 -3.16
CA LEU A 141 2.03 -22.08 -3.92
C LEU A 141 1.63 -22.37 -5.36
N ALA A 142 0.45 -22.94 -5.57
CA ALA A 142 -0.04 -23.34 -6.90
C ALA A 142 -1.56 -23.21 -6.98
N LEU A 143 -2.04 -23.08 -8.22
CA LEU A 143 -3.47 -22.96 -8.52
C LEU A 143 -3.85 -23.99 -9.58
N ASP A 144 -4.91 -24.73 -9.33
CA ASP A 144 -5.63 -25.54 -10.32
C ASP A 144 -7.00 -24.84 -10.61
N PRO A 145 -7.07 -24.07 -11.70
CA PRO A 145 -8.30 -23.34 -12.02
C PRO A 145 -9.46 -24.26 -12.43
N GLN A 146 -9.16 -25.43 -13.00
CA GLN A 146 -10.20 -26.37 -13.46
C GLN A 146 -10.90 -27.03 -12.27
N ARG A 147 -10.13 -27.44 -11.28
CA ARG A 147 -10.64 -28.03 -10.04
C ARG A 147 -11.04 -26.97 -9.01
N ARG A 148 -10.74 -25.71 -9.26
CA ARG A 148 -10.88 -24.60 -8.29
C ARG A 148 -10.20 -24.88 -6.95
N VAL A 149 -8.96 -25.34 -7.01
CA VAL A 149 -8.15 -25.70 -5.85
C VAL A 149 -6.93 -24.80 -5.79
N LEU A 150 -6.70 -24.20 -4.64
CA LEU A 150 -5.48 -23.49 -4.27
C LEU A 150 -4.64 -24.39 -3.37
N THR A 151 -3.42 -24.70 -3.79
CA THR A 151 -2.42 -25.36 -2.93
C THR A 151 -1.66 -24.34 -2.15
N THR A 152 -1.63 -24.49 -0.84
CA THR A 152 -0.89 -23.62 0.08
C THR A 152 0.29 -24.38 0.69
N SER A 153 1.11 -23.70 1.48
CA SER A 153 2.19 -24.32 2.25
C SER A 153 1.70 -25.24 3.37
N LYS A 154 0.39 -25.24 3.68
CA LYS A 154 -0.18 -26.01 4.78
C LYS A 154 -1.28 -26.98 4.36
N ARG A 155 -2.00 -26.70 3.28
CA ARG A 155 -3.19 -27.46 2.88
C ARG A 155 -3.61 -27.20 1.43
N GLU A 156 -4.56 -27.98 0.95
CA GLU A 156 -5.35 -27.66 -0.24
C GLU A 156 -6.68 -27.02 0.17
N VAL A 157 -7.07 -25.99 -0.56
CA VAL A 157 -8.29 -25.21 -0.33
C VAL A 157 -9.11 -25.15 -1.60
N GLU A 158 -10.37 -25.60 -1.53
CA GLU A 158 -11.35 -25.43 -2.61
C GLU A 158 -11.99 -24.05 -2.50
N TYR A 159 -12.20 -23.35 -3.64
CA TYR A 159 -12.79 -22.01 -3.64
C TYR A 159 -13.94 -21.88 -4.64
N GLY A 160 -14.93 -21.06 -4.28
CA GLY A 160 -15.97 -20.60 -5.20
C GLY A 160 -15.44 -19.49 -6.11
N ALA A 161 -14.83 -18.47 -5.52
CA ALA A 161 -14.12 -17.40 -6.21
C ALA A 161 -12.77 -17.11 -5.53
N LEU A 162 -11.77 -16.71 -6.32
CA LEU A 162 -10.42 -16.43 -5.87
C LEU A 162 -10.02 -15.00 -6.23
N LEU A 163 -9.55 -14.23 -5.24
CA LEU A 163 -8.88 -12.96 -5.43
C LEU A 163 -7.39 -13.10 -5.13
N VAL A 164 -6.55 -12.69 -6.06
CA VAL A 164 -5.09 -12.75 -5.89
C VAL A 164 -4.53 -11.34 -5.78
N ALA A 165 -4.14 -10.94 -4.59
CA ALA A 165 -3.63 -9.61 -4.25
C ALA A 165 -2.30 -9.68 -3.49
N PRO A 166 -1.25 -10.35 -4.03
CA PRO A 166 -0.05 -10.72 -3.30
C PRO A 166 0.92 -9.54 -3.09
N GLY A 167 0.60 -8.37 -3.62
CA GLY A 167 1.44 -7.18 -3.52
C GLY A 167 2.83 -7.34 -4.15
N ARG A 168 3.73 -6.41 -3.87
CA ARG A 168 5.10 -6.42 -4.42
C ARG A 168 5.89 -7.66 -4.02
N GLY A 169 5.71 -8.14 -2.82
CA GLY A 169 6.41 -9.34 -2.32
C GLY A 169 5.96 -10.65 -2.94
N GLY A 170 4.88 -10.65 -3.73
CA GLY A 170 4.33 -11.83 -4.41
C GLY A 170 4.29 -11.72 -5.93
N PHE A 171 5.03 -10.78 -6.52
CA PHE A 171 5.01 -10.55 -7.97
C PHE A 171 5.39 -11.79 -8.78
N ASP A 172 6.38 -12.54 -8.33
CA ASP A 172 6.83 -13.77 -9.01
C ASP A 172 5.77 -14.87 -8.98
N PHE A 173 5.10 -15.06 -7.85
CA PHE A 173 3.95 -15.94 -7.74
C PHE A 173 2.84 -15.53 -8.71
N LEU A 174 2.46 -14.24 -8.72
CA LEU A 174 1.43 -13.73 -9.62
C LEU A 174 1.80 -13.94 -11.09
N ARG A 175 3.03 -13.63 -11.47
CA ARG A 175 3.53 -13.83 -12.84
C ARG A 175 3.44 -15.30 -13.29
N LYS A 176 3.92 -16.23 -12.45
CA LYS A 176 3.83 -17.67 -12.72
C LYS A 176 2.39 -18.13 -12.87
N LEU A 177 1.51 -17.64 -12.01
CA LEU A 177 0.08 -17.95 -12.05
C LEU A 177 -0.56 -17.46 -13.35
N MET A 178 -0.30 -16.23 -13.77
CA MET A 178 -0.84 -15.66 -15.00
C MET A 178 -0.35 -16.41 -16.23
N ILE A 179 0.93 -16.79 -16.28
CA ILE A 179 1.50 -17.63 -17.36
C ILE A 179 0.78 -18.98 -17.41
N ALA A 180 0.67 -19.67 -16.29
CA ALA A 180 0.02 -20.98 -16.21
C ALA A 180 -1.47 -20.93 -16.57
N ALA A 181 -2.14 -19.83 -16.28
CA ALA A 181 -3.55 -19.62 -16.60
C ALA A 181 -3.80 -19.06 -18.02
N GLY A 182 -2.74 -18.78 -18.79
CA GLY A 182 -2.86 -18.15 -20.11
C GLY A 182 -3.39 -16.73 -20.08
N ILE A 183 -3.26 -16.01 -18.95
CA ILE A 183 -3.72 -14.63 -18.79
C ILE A 183 -2.66 -13.69 -19.32
N PRO A 184 -2.96 -12.85 -20.33
CA PRO A 184 -2.01 -11.89 -20.86
C PRO A 184 -1.70 -10.81 -19.82
N PHE A 185 -0.44 -10.39 -19.75
CA PHE A 185 0.00 -9.28 -18.93
C PHE A 185 1.20 -8.57 -19.56
N ALA A 186 1.45 -7.35 -19.16
CA ALA A 186 2.65 -6.61 -19.48
C ALA A 186 3.39 -6.23 -18.20
N ASP A 187 4.72 -6.27 -18.26
CA ASP A 187 5.53 -5.76 -17.16
C ASP A 187 5.38 -4.23 -17.09
N ASN A 188 5.22 -3.72 -15.87
CA ASN A 188 5.09 -2.29 -15.65
C ASN A 188 6.48 -1.63 -15.57
N SER A 189 6.55 -0.33 -15.86
CA SER A 189 7.76 0.45 -15.62
C SER A 189 8.07 0.51 -14.12
N ILE A 190 9.35 0.68 -13.78
CA ILE A 190 9.79 0.92 -12.41
C ILE A 190 10.39 2.33 -12.31
N ASP A 191 10.13 2.99 -11.20
CA ASP A 191 10.81 4.22 -10.86
C ASP A 191 12.17 3.87 -10.22
N VAL A 192 13.23 4.50 -10.72
CA VAL A 192 14.58 4.38 -10.19
C VAL A 192 15.08 5.77 -9.79
N GLY A 193 15.67 5.87 -8.62
CA GLY A 193 16.14 7.16 -8.15
C GLY A 193 17.01 7.05 -6.90
N ILE A 194 17.12 8.15 -6.20
CA ILE A 194 17.93 8.26 -4.98
C ILE A 194 17.05 8.67 -3.79
N ARG A 195 17.46 8.27 -2.59
CA ARG A 195 16.89 8.81 -1.37
C ARG A 195 17.86 9.81 -0.74
N VAL A 196 17.35 11.00 -0.49
CA VAL A 196 18.05 12.10 0.15
C VAL A 196 17.64 12.14 1.61
N GLU A 197 18.60 12.27 2.53
CA GLU A 197 18.36 12.60 3.92
C GLU A 197 19.04 13.93 4.25
N THR A 198 18.34 14.79 4.98
CA THR A 198 18.83 16.11 5.37
C THR A 198 18.24 16.54 6.71
N ARG A 199 18.72 17.65 7.25
CA ARG A 199 18.12 18.29 8.43
C ARG A 199 16.87 19.07 8.04
N GLU A 200 15.88 19.12 8.93
CA GLU A 200 14.62 19.82 8.73
C GLU A 200 14.81 21.30 8.42
N GLU A 201 15.84 21.93 9.00
CA GLU A 201 16.16 23.34 8.76
C GLU A 201 16.49 23.64 7.29
N ARG A 202 17.00 22.63 6.55
CA ARG A 202 17.30 22.73 5.12
C ARG A 202 16.13 22.40 4.22
N TYR A 203 15.05 21.85 4.78
CA TYR A 203 13.84 21.51 4.06
C TYR A 203 12.58 21.98 4.83
N PRO A 204 12.46 23.28 5.08
CA PRO A 204 11.51 23.84 6.06
C PRO A 204 10.03 23.67 5.66
N ILE A 205 9.72 23.40 4.40
CA ILE A 205 8.34 23.17 3.92
C ILE A 205 7.62 22.07 4.70
N VAL A 206 8.34 21.08 5.24
CA VAL A 206 7.72 19.97 5.99
C VAL A 206 7.06 20.40 7.30
N ARG A 207 7.34 21.60 7.78
CA ARG A 207 6.67 22.19 8.95
C ARG A 207 5.22 22.61 8.64
N ASP A 208 4.99 22.99 7.38
CA ASP A 208 3.69 23.44 6.90
C ASP A 208 2.96 22.35 6.12
N TYR A 209 3.72 21.51 5.44
CA TYR A 209 3.23 20.45 4.56
C TYR A 209 4.09 19.20 4.74
N TYR A 210 3.56 18.18 5.42
CA TYR A 210 4.32 17.00 5.85
C TYR A 210 5.00 16.23 4.72
N ASP A 211 4.30 15.99 3.61
CA ASP A 211 4.81 15.23 2.46
C ASP A 211 4.56 15.99 1.15
N PRO A 212 5.28 17.11 0.95
CA PRO A 212 5.15 17.87 -0.30
C PRO A 212 5.63 17.04 -1.47
N LYS A 213 4.89 17.08 -2.56
CA LYS A 213 5.20 16.41 -3.81
C LYS A 213 5.40 17.41 -4.92
N PHE A 214 6.56 17.34 -5.55
CA PHE A 214 6.93 18.18 -6.68
C PHE A 214 7.12 17.34 -7.93
N LEU A 215 6.58 17.82 -9.04
CA LEU A 215 6.76 17.27 -10.38
C LEU A 215 7.59 18.25 -11.19
N PHE A 216 8.68 17.75 -11.75
CA PHE A 216 9.61 18.50 -12.59
C PHE A 216 9.36 18.20 -14.07
N PRO A 217 9.71 19.11 -15.01
CA PRO A 217 9.46 18.93 -16.44
C PRO A 217 10.00 17.64 -17.03
N GLU A 218 11.14 17.17 -16.56
CA GLU A 218 11.84 15.96 -17.04
C GLU A 218 11.22 14.65 -16.54
N ARG A 219 9.97 14.69 -16.06
CA ARG A 219 9.27 13.57 -15.40
C ARG A 219 9.96 13.08 -14.11
N VAL A 220 10.82 13.89 -13.56
CA VAL A 220 11.40 13.67 -12.23
C VAL A 220 10.42 14.15 -11.17
N ARG A 221 10.30 13.45 -10.07
CA ARG A 221 9.39 13.83 -8.99
C ARG A 221 10.00 13.56 -7.62
N THR A 222 9.60 14.34 -6.63
CA THR A 222 9.82 13.95 -5.25
C THR A 222 8.78 12.93 -4.81
N PHE A 223 9.19 11.99 -3.97
CA PHE A 223 8.32 10.93 -3.52
C PHE A 223 8.58 10.58 -2.06
N CYS A 224 7.49 10.27 -1.33
CA CYS A 224 7.55 9.73 0.03
C CYS A 224 8.46 10.54 0.97
N THR A 225 8.18 11.85 1.10
CA THR A 225 8.85 12.68 2.11
C THR A 225 8.42 12.25 3.50
N ASN A 226 9.38 12.07 4.37
CA ASN A 226 9.19 11.77 5.78
C ASN A 226 9.91 12.82 6.62
N SER A 227 9.27 13.26 7.69
CA SER A 227 9.80 14.27 8.60
C SER A 227 9.47 13.94 10.05
N ARG A 228 9.82 14.81 10.98
CA ARG A 228 9.67 14.67 12.43
C ARG A 228 10.54 13.55 12.98
N SER A 229 10.06 12.31 13.01
CA SER A 229 10.78 11.12 13.46
C SER A 229 11.21 10.24 12.27
N ALA A 230 11.73 10.88 11.24
CA ALA A 230 12.08 10.25 9.97
C ALA A 230 13.39 9.45 10.06
N HIS A 231 13.45 8.33 9.33
CA HIS A 231 14.65 7.53 9.20
C HIS A 231 14.66 6.80 7.85
N VAL A 232 15.86 6.52 7.36
CA VAL A 232 16.07 5.72 6.16
C VAL A 232 16.25 4.26 6.54
N VAL A 233 15.56 3.37 5.85
CA VAL A 233 15.60 1.93 6.07
C VAL A 233 16.18 1.23 4.86
N LYS A 234 17.12 0.33 5.07
CA LYS A 234 17.58 -0.60 4.05
C LYS A 234 16.63 -1.78 3.98
N GLU A 235 16.06 -2.00 2.80
CA GLU A 235 15.18 -3.13 2.51
C GLU A 235 15.92 -4.18 1.68
N ARG A 236 15.73 -5.43 2.03
CA ARG A 236 16.26 -6.57 1.30
C ARG A 236 15.16 -7.23 0.50
N TYR A 237 15.45 -7.48 -0.77
CA TYR A 237 14.59 -8.22 -1.68
C TYR A 237 15.33 -9.41 -2.23
N GLU A 238 14.58 -10.45 -2.58
CA GLU A 238 15.10 -11.63 -3.23
C GLU A 238 14.32 -11.84 -4.53
N THR A 239 15.06 -12.05 -5.62
CA THR A 239 14.46 -12.37 -6.92
C THR A 239 14.02 -13.83 -6.96
N ALA A 240 13.20 -14.18 -7.94
CA ALA A 240 12.82 -15.55 -8.21
C ALA A 240 14.01 -16.49 -8.52
N ARG A 241 15.16 -15.92 -8.87
CA ARG A 241 16.41 -16.65 -9.13
C ARG A 241 17.29 -16.81 -7.89
N GLY A 242 16.82 -16.33 -6.72
CA GLY A 242 17.57 -16.36 -5.48
C GLY A 242 18.61 -15.24 -5.35
N GLU A 243 18.63 -14.29 -6.29
CA GLU A 243 19.54 -13.13 -6.21
C GLU A 243 19.01 -12.14 -5.18
N THR A 244 19.89 -11.65 -4.33
CA THR A 244 19.54 -10.60 -3.34
C THR A 244 19.89 -9.24 -3.90
N TYR A 245 18.95 -8.30 -3.80
CA TYR A 245 19.19 -6.88 -4.03
C TYR A 245 18.68 -6.05 -2.86
N TYR A 246 19.19 -4.84 -2.78
CA TYR A 246 18.86 -3.91 -1.71
C TYR A 246 18.32 -2.61 -2.29
N SER A 247 17.36 -2.03 -1.61
CA SER A 247 16.92 -0.67 -1.83
C SER A 247 16.90 0.10 -0.51
N VAL A 248 16.67 1.39 -0.59
CA VAL A 248 16.44 2.24 0.58
C VAL A 248 15.04 2.82 0.54
N ASN A 249 14.38 2.83 1.67
CA ASN A 249 13.06 3.41 1.83
C ASN A 249 13.05 4.41 2.98
N GLY A 250 12.10 5.34 2.97
CA GLY A 250 11.89 6.27 4.06
C GLY A 250 10.75 5.80 4.94
N HIS A 251 10.99 5.83 6.24
CA HIS A 251 9.99 5.57 7.26
C HIS A 251 9.90 6.75 8.22
N ALA A 252 8.80 6.85 8.91
CA ALA A 252 8.66 7.70 10.07
C ALA A 252 7.81 7.01 11.13
N TRP A 253 8.07 7.34 12.39
CA TRP A 253 7.22 6.91 13.49
C TRP A 253 5.97 7.79 13.59
N SER A 254 5.00 7.37 14.38
CA SER A 254 3.82 8.17 14.70
C SER A 254 4.19 9.51 15.35
N ALA A 255 3.24 10.44 15.37
CA ALA A 255 3.42 11.76 16.01
C ALA A 255 3.72 11.69 17.51
N ASP A 256 3.43 10.56 18.16
CA ASP A 256 3.71 10.34 19.58
C ASP A 256 5.20 10.12 19.88
N ARG A 257 6.02 9.90 18.84
CA ARG A 257 7.46 9.74 18.99
C ARG A 257 8.19 11.08 18.91
N PRO A 258 9.27 11.26 19.67
CA PRO A 258 10.07 12.48 19.61
C PRO A 258 10.60 12.74 18.20
N ALA A 259 10.58 13.99 17.79
CA ALA A 259 11.20 14.43 16.55
C ALA A 259 12.73 14.28 16.63
N ASN A 260 13.34 13.83 15.53
CA ASN A 260 14.81 13.70 15.42
C ASN A 260 15.46 14.81 14.57
N GLY A 261 14.65 15.77 14.07
CA GLY A 261 15.14 16.87 13.24
C GLY A 261 15.61 16.47 11.84
N LEU A 262 15.31 15.23 11.41
CA LEU A 262 15.66 14.73 10.09
C LEU A 262 14.45 14.74 9.15
N VAL A 263 14.78 14.89 7.88
CA VAL A 263 13.83 14.76 6.76
C VAL A 263 14.48 13.87 5.72
N ASN A 264 13.71 12.95 5.14
CA ASN A 264 14.17 12.25 3.95
C ASN A 264 13.06 12.18 2.89
N PHE A 265 13.47 12.12 1.63
CA PHE A 265 12.59 12.00 0.47
C PHE A 265 13.31 11.29 -0.67
N ALA A 266 12.56 10.68 -1.56
CA ALA A 266 13.11 10.15 -2.80
C ALA A 266 12.99 11.17 -3.93
N ILE A 267 13.92 11.11 -4.86
CA ILE A 267 13.87 11.74 -6.18
C ILE A 267 13.86 10.59 -7.17
N LEU A 268 12.75 10.44 -7.89
CA LEU A 268 12.47 9.34 -8.81
C LEU A 268 12.24 9.87 -10.22
#